data_953e4cf2f5369405b213d85998942b86
#
_entry.id   953e4cf2f5369405b213d85998942b86
#
_cell.length_a   1.000
_cell.length_b   1.000
_cell.length_c   1.000
_cell.angle_alpha   90.00
_cell.angle_beta   90.00
_cell.angle_gamma   90.00
#
_symmetry.space_group_name_H-M   'P 1'
#
loop_
_entity.id
_entity.type
_entity.pdbx_description
1 polymer ?
#
loop_
_entity_poly.entity_id
_entity_poly.type
_entity_poly.pdbx_seq_one_letter_code
_entity_poly.pdbx_strand_id
1 'polypeptide(L)'
;MTKLRIAVVIPTHFDIHSSLNNLLKVYRHLIKNRNAEVVIFTDSKNNVQYNDFKIEKINGVDYKTIWEKILLVLGIPRFYYKDLAEKLKGYDVIESSNPEFYGFAYQSYKAAKRYNAKLVYRTSQTIEGFYLFKLTKYIIVPFVKKAYDYASCLLFTNPQAEERVFSLGLTKNKNKCIVIGHATDTKTFRPLKVKKIKDNAILLSVGGLYKIKGHHLIIKSLKRIIDKGYNAELWIVGEGYYKKQLSRLAKKWGIESKVKFLGKKGHEELAKIYNISDIFVLANYQEITPAVNEAMACGKPVVVMECGGRNFVVPDESYGLVARRFDIGDMAGKIITLMRNKFIAGKIAKKGRSHIIKNFSIEKVAEKLYKSFSRGNKNF
;
A
#
# COMPACT_ATOMS: atom_id res chain seq x y z
N MET A 1 -11.39 -23.90 -22.66
CA MET A 1 -10.30 -22.95 -22.33
C MET A 1 -9.47 -23.55 -21.23
N THR A 2 -8.18 -23.66 -21.43
CA THR A 2 -7.23 -24.09 -20.38
C THR A 2 -7.21 -23.08 -19.24
N LYS A 3 -7.13 -23.57 -17.99
CA LYS A 3 -7.09 -22.74 -16.78
C LYS A 3 -5.77 -21.96 -16.72
N LEU A 4 -5.82 -20.63 -16.54
CA LEU A 4 -4.62 -19.80 -16.42
C LEU A 4 -3.93 -20.08 -15.08
N ARG A 5 -2.69 -20.61 -15.11
CA ARG A 5 -1.91 -20.96 -13.91
C ARG A 5 -0.96 -19.83 -13.55
N ILE A 6 -1.17 -19.24 -12.37
CA ILE A 6 -0.44 -18.07 -11.88
C ILE A 6 0.34 -18.44 -10.61
N ALA A 7 1.65 -18.30 -10.66
CA ALA A 7 2.51 -18.36 -9.47
C ALA A 7 2.74 -16.94 -8.93
N VAL A 8 2.48 -16.71 -7.64
CA VAL A 8 2.71 -15.43 -6.97
C VAL A 8 3.79 -15.63 -5.92
N VAL A 9 4.96 -15.05 -6.13
CA VAL A 9 6.10 -15.18 -5.23
C VAL A 9 6.19 -13.94 -4.34
N ILE A 10 6.00 -14.13 -3.04
CA ILE A 10 5.98 -13.04 -2.04
C ILE A 10 7.08 -13.24 -0.98
N PRO A 11 7.64 -12.14 -0.41
CA PRO A 11 8.66 -12.24 0.64
C PRO A 11 8.10 -12.72 1.99
N THR A 12 9.02 -13.13 2.89
CA THR A 12 8.79 -13.73 4.21
C THR A 12 8.06 -12.85 5.22
N HIS A 13 8.30 -11.55 5.19
CA HIS A 13 7.90 -10.62 6.26
C HIS A 13 6.61 -9.87 5.93
N PHE A 14 5.68 -10.53 5.28
CA PHE A 14 4.34 -9.99 5.20
C PHE A 14 3.56 -10.36 6.48
N ASP A 15 3.76 -9.57 7.53
CA ASP A 15 2.69 -9.40 8.49
C ASP A 15 1.41 -9.08 7.73
N ILE A 16 0.28 -9.60 8.22
CA ILE A 16 -1.05 -9.40 7.62
C ILE A 16 -1.40 -7.90 7.70
N HIS A 17 -0.72 -7.10 6.88
CA HIS A 17 -1.09 -5.71 6.67
C HIS A 17 -2.33 -5.66 5.78
N SER A 18 -3.16 -4.65 5.95
CA SER A 18 -4.39 -4.42 5.18
C SER A 18 -4.20 -4.55 3.67
N SER A 19 -3.06 -4.11 3.16
CA SER A 19 -2.72 -4.17 1.73
C SER A 19 -2.56 -5.58 1.17
N LEU A 20 -1.92 -6.52 1.91
CA LEU A 20 -1.81 -7.91 1.46
C LEU A 20 -3.18 -8.60 1.49
N ASN A 21 -3.97 -8.38 2.53
CA ASN A 21 -5.29 -8.96 2.63
C ASN A 21 -6.20 -8.54 1.46
N ASN A 22 -6.13 -7.27 1.06
CA ASN A 22 -6.85 -6.79 -0.11
C ASN A 22 -6.30 -7.38 -1.42
N LEU A 23 -4.99 -7.59 -1.54
CA LEU A 23 -4.38 -8.27 -2.69
C LEU A 23 -4.85 -9.72 -2.80
N LEU A 24 -4.94 -10.44 -1.69
CA LEU A 24 -5.50 -11.80 -1.65
C LEU A 24 -6.96 -11.83 -2.11
N LYS A 25 -7.77 -10.84 -1.72
CA LYS A 25 -9.14 -10.70 -2.21
C LYS A 25 -9.18 -10.45 -3.74
N VAL A 26 -8.20 -9.76 -4.30
CA VAL A 26 -8.05 -9.60 -5.75
C VAL A 26 -7.81 -10.96 -6.41
N TYR A 27 -6.91 -11.78 -5.90
CA TYR A 27 -6.68 -13.12 -6.47
C TYR A 27 -7.88 -14.05 -6.29
N ARG A 28 -8.60 -13.99 -5.15
CA ARG A 28 -9.88 -14.72 -4.98
C ARG A 28 -10.88 -14.35 -6.07
N HIS A 29 -10.95 -13.06 -6.40
CA HIS A 29 -11.82 -12.60 -7.47
C HIS A 29 -11.42 -13.19 -8.83
N LEU A 30 -10.12 -13.29 -9.14
CA LEU A 30 -9.63 -13.92 -10.37
C LEU A 30 -9.93 -15.41 -10.41
N ILE A 31 -9.69 -16.15 -9.32
CA ILE A 31 -10.01 -17.59 -9.24
C ILE A 31 -11.49 -17.82 -9.51
N LYS A 32 -12.35 -17.02 -8.86
CA LYS A 32 -13.82 -17.20 -8.96
C LYS A 32 -14.40 -16.81 -10.33
N ASN A 33 -13.83 -15.76 -10.97
CA ASN A 33 -14.51 -15.12 -12.10
C ASN A 33 -13.74 -15.18 -13.42
N ARG A 34 -12.51 -15.74 -13.47
CA ARG A 34 -11.64 -15.70 -14.64
C ARG A 34 -10.95 -17.03 -14.97
N ASN A 35 -11.49 -18.15 -14.48
CA ASN A 35 -10.91 -19.48 -14.72
C ASN A 35 -9.39 -19.51 -14.48
N ALA A 36 -8.93 -18.89 -13.37
CA ALA A 36 -7.53 -18.85 -12.98
C ALA A 36 -7.23 -19.80 -11.82
N GLU A 37 -6.03 -20.36 -11.80
CA GLU A 37 -5.45 -21.03 -10.66
C GLU A 37 -4.33 -20.16 -10.11
N VAL A 38 -4.38 -19.82 -8.82
CA VAL A 38 -3.35 -19.00 -8.19
C VAL A 38 -2.70 -19.81 -7.08
N VAL A 39 -1.37 -19.94 -7.14
CA VAL A 39 -0.56 -20.56 -6.10
C VAL A 39 0.40 -19.51 -5.53
N ILE A 40 0.41 -19.37 -4.21
CA ILE A 40 1.26 -18.42 -3.51
C ILE A 40 2.50 -19.12 -2.99
N PHE A 41 3.66 -18.66 -3.39
CA PHE A 41 4.96 -19.12 -2.92
C PHE A 41 5.49 -18.15 -1.87
N THR A 42 5.78 -18.67 -0.68
CA THR A 42 6.28 -17.86 0.43
C THR A 42 7.24 -18.66 1.30
N ASP A 43 7.98 -18.01 2.19
CA ASP A 43 8.90 -18.64 3.12
C ASP A 43 8.18 -19.58 4.08
N SER A 44 8.84 -20.70 4.43
CA SER A 44 8.38 -21.69 5.40
C SER A 44 8.11 -21.11 6.79
N LYS A 45 8.77 -20.01 7.14
CA LYS A 45 8.59 -19.29 8.42
C LYS A 45 7.31 -18.44 8.46
N ASN A 46 6.61 -18.32 7.34
CA ASN A 46 5.35 -17.58 7.31
C ASN A 46 4.22 -18.46 7.84
N ASN A 47 3.74 -18.16 9.03
CA ASN A 47 2.69 -18.92 9.71
C ASN A 47 1.26 -18.59 9.22
N VAL A 48 1.13 -17.83 8.15
CA VAL A 48 -0.19 -17.46 7.64
C VAL A 48 -0.83 -18.65 6.94
N GLN A 49 -1.99 -19.06 7.42
CA GLN A 49 -2.87 -20.04 6.77
C GLN A 49 -4.00 -19.30 6.07
N TYR A 50 -4.17 -19.57 4.80
CA TYR A 50 -5.30 -19.09 4.01
C TYR A 50 -6.04 -20.30 3.46
N ASN A 51 -7.24 -20.55 3.94
CA ASN A 51 -8.02 -21.74 3.56
C ASN A 51 -8.41 -21.76 2.08
N ASP A 52 -8.31 -20.62 1.41
CA ASP A 52 -8.82 -20.42 0.03
C ASP A 52 -7.71 -20.40 -1.03
N PHE A 53 -6.46 -20.57 -0.64
CA PHE A 53 -5.31 -20.53 -1.55
C PHE A 53 -4.42 -21.75 -1.36
N LYS A 54 -3.95 -22.29 -2.47
CA LYS A 54 -2.81 -23.21 -2.42
C LYS A 54 -1.57 -22.37 -2.09
N ILE A 55 -1.00 -22.61 -0.89
CA ILE A 55 0.23 -21.96 -0.44
C ILE A 55 1.34 -23.00 -0.48
N GLU A 56 2.38 -22.70 -1.22
CA GLU A 56 3.59 -23.49 -1.20
C GLU A 56 4.65 -22.78 -0.35
N LYS A 57 4.98 -23.40 0.77
CA LYS A 57 6.02 -22.92 1.67
C LYS A 57 7.38 -23.41 1.18
N ILE A 58 8.32 -22.48 1.00
CA ILE A 58 9.67 -22.77 0.54
C ILE A 58 10.65 -22.30 1.59
N ASN A 59 11.69 -23.09 1.83
CA ASN A 59 12.76 -22.67 2.72
C ASN A 59 13.56 -21.53 2.11
N GLY A 60 13.57 -20.40 2.80
CA GLY A 60 14.48 -19.31 2.48
C GLY A 60 15.92 -19.73 2.75
N VAL A 61 16.85 -19.25 1.93
CA VAL A 61 18.27 -19.35 2.23
C VAL A 61 18.56 -18.38 3.37
N ASP A 62 18.91 -18.93 4.53
CA ASP A 62 19.12 -18.16 5.76
C ASP A 62 20.54 -17.60 5.77
N TYR A 63 20.70 -16.34 5.41
CA TYR A 63 21.95 -15.60 5.57
C TYR A 63 22.00 -14.91 6.95
N LYS A 64 21.79 -15.67 8.03
CA LYS A 64 21.74 -15.17 9.42
C LYS A 64 23.07 -14.67 9.97
N THR A 65 24.00 -14.25 9.16
CA THR A 65 25.34 -13.89 9.61
C THR A 65 25.74 -12.49 9.14
N ILE A 66 26.96 -12.12 9.54
CA ILE A 66 27.71 -10.96 9.09
C ILE A 66 27.59 -10.72 7.56
N TRP A 67 27.41 -11.80 6.79
CA TRP A 67 27.18 -11.79 5.34
C TRP A 67 25.89 -11.07 4.92
N GLU A 68 24.80 -11.14 5.70
CA GLU A 68 23.58 -10.37 5.40
C GLU A 68 23.82 -8.85 5.47
N LYS A 69 24.61 -8.44 6.45
CA LYS A 69 25.02 -7.03 6.58
C LYS A 69 25.94 -6.62 5.44
N ILE A 70 26.86 -7.50 5.05
CA ILE A 70 27.77 -7.27 3.92
C ILE A 70 26.98 -7.20 2.60
N LEU A 71 26.08 -8.13 2.35
CA LEU A 71 25.22 -8.12 1.17
C LEU A 71 24.33 -6.89 1.12
N LEU A 72 23.83 -6.43 2.29
CA LEU A 72 23.07 -5.19 2.40
C LEU A 72 23.92 -3.98 2.03
N VAL A 73 25.11 -3.93 2.58
CA VAL A 73 26.08 -2.86 2.32
C VAL A 73 26.48 -2.84 0.84
N LEU A 74 26.64 -4.02 0.23
CA LEU A 74 26.94 -4.18 -1.19
C LEU A 74 25.69 -4.00 -2.09
N GLY A 75 24.49 -3.77 -1.51
CA GLY A 75 23.25 -3.59 -2.27
C GLY A 75 22.80 -4.84 -3.01
N ILE A 76 23.30 -6.02 -2.64
CA ILE A 76 22.93 -7.29 -3.28
C ILE A 76 21.53 -7.69 -2.80
N PRO A 77 20.59 -8.03 -3.70
CA PRO A 77 19.24 -8.47 -3.32
C PRO A 77 19.26 -9.63 -2.35
N ARG A 78 18.42 -9.59 -1.33
CA ARG A 78 18.28 -10.60 -0.29
C ARG A 78 17.10 -11.52 -0.57
N PHE A 79 16.88 -12.47 0.32
CA PHE A 79 15.73 -13.37 0.31
C PHE A 79 15.72 -14.26 -0.95
N TYR A 80 16.56 -15.28 -0.94
CA TYR A 80 16.52 -16.34 -1.93
C TYR A 80 15.73 -17.53 -1.37
N TYR A 81 15.06 -18.25 -2.25
CA TYR A 81 14.35 -19.46 -1.91
C TYR A 81 15.05 -20.69 -2.51
N LYS A 82 15.15 -21.75 -1.72
CA LYS A 82 15.71 -23.01 -2.21
C LYS A 82 14.75 -23.62 -3.25
N ASP A 83 15.29 -24.10 -4.36
CA ASP A 83 14.57 -24.82 -5.43
C ASP A 83 13.37 -24.04 -6.03
N LEU A 84 13.30 -22.72 -5.87
CA LEU A 84 12.20 -21.90 -6.38
C LEU A 84 12.02 -22.06 -7.88
N ALA A 85 13.12 -22.07 -8.63
CA ALA A 85 13.04 -22.13 -10.10
C ALA A 85 12.35 -23.42 -10.58
N GLU A 86 12.65 -24.55 -9.97
CA GLU A 86 12.03 -25.85 -10.31
C GLU A 86 10.53 -25.88 -9.94
N LYS A 87 10.19 -25.31 -8.78
CA LYS A 87 8.80 -25.23 -8.32
C LYS A 87 7.93 -24.33 -9.20
N LEU A 88 8.52 -23.40 -9.92
CA LEU A 88 7.82 -22.50 -10.84
C LEU A 88 7.61 -23.11 -12.26
N LYS A 89 8.00 -24.38 -12.47
CA LYS A 89 7.75 -25.08 -13.73
C LYS A 89 6.24 -25.29 -13.97
N GLY A 90 5.79 -25.02 -15.20
CA GLY A 90 4.41 -25.26 -15.63
C GLY A 90 3.40 -24.17 -15.26
N TYR A 91 3.84 -23.02 -14.79
CA TYR A 91 3.00 -21.84 -14.64
C TYR A 91 3.04 -20.98 -15.92
N ASP A 92 1.88 -20.43 -16.30
CA ASP A 92 1.76 -19.53 -17.46
C ASP A 92 2.26 -18.11 -17.10
N VAL A 93 2.02 -17.69 -15.84
CA VAL A 93 2.41 -16.38 -15.32
C VAL A 93 3.14 -16.56 -14.00
N ILE A 94 4.27 -15.90 -13.87
CA ILE A 94 5.01 -15.75 -12.62
C ILE A 94 4.95 -14.27 -12.22
N GLU A 95 4.19 -13.97 -11.16
CA GLU A 95 4.18 -12.65 -10.54
C GLU A 95 5.15 -12.63 -9.37
N SER A 96 6.02 -11.63 -9.32
CA SER A 96 7.03 -11.49 -8.28
C SER A 96 7.21 -10.01 -7.87
N SER A 97 7.93 -9.79 -6.77
CA SER A 97 8.28 -8.46 -6.32
C SER A 97 9.45 -7.89 -7.14
N ASN A 98 9.82 -6.66 -6.87
CA ASN A 98 10.90 -5.96 -7.58
C ASN A 98 12.28 -6.59 -7.32
N PRO A 99 13.06 -6.86 -8.38
CA PRO A 99 14.33 -7.60 -8.30
C PRO A 99 15.48 -6.82 -7.66
N GLU A 100 15.39 -5.51 -7.53
CA GLU A 100 16.40 -4.69 -6.83
C GLU A 100 16.41 -4.90 -5.30
N PHE A 101 15.37 -5.52 -4.74
CA PHE A 101 15.26 -5.77 -3.30
C PHE A 101 15.28 -7.25 -2.94
N TYR A 102 14.80 -8.10 -3.85
CA TYR A 102 14.53 -9.50 -3.54
C TYR A 102 15.23 -10.45 -4.51
N GLY A 103 16.12 -11.31 -3.98
CA GLY A 103 16.81 -12.31 -4.76
C GLY A 103 15.89 -13.34 -5.40
N PHE A 104 14.78 -13.69 -4.73
CA PHE A 104 13.76 -14.57 -5.31
C PHE A 104 13.09 -13.96 -6.56
N ALA A 105 13.05 -12.64 -6.68
CA ALA A 105 12.54 -12.00 -7.89
C ALA A 105 13.47 -12.21 -9.08
N TYR A 106 14.78 -12.26 -8.86
CA TYR A 106 15.73 -12.63 -9.90
C TYR A 106 15.67 -14.12 -10.21
N GLN A 107 15.43 -14.99 -9.21
CA GLN A 107 15.15 -16.42 -9.45
C GLN A 107 13.87 -16.60 -10.27
N SER A 108 12.82 -15.82 -10.01
CA SER A 108 11.59 -15.79 -10.80
C SER A 108 11.84 -15.42 -12.27
N TYR A 109 12.74 -14.45 -12.53
CA TYR A 109 13.19 -14.12 -13.87
C TYR A 109 13.87 -15.30 -14.57
N LYS A 110 14.80 -15.98 -13.90
CA LYS A 110 15.48 -17.16 -14.43
C LYS A 110 14.49 -18.28 -14.76
N ALA A 111 13.54 -18.55 -13.88
CA ALA A 111 12.50 -19.55 -14.07
C ALA A 111 11.59 -19.17 -15.25
N ALA A 112 11.11 -17.93 -15.31
CA ALA A 112 10.28 -17.46 -16.41
C ALA A 112 10.96 -17.62 -17.76
N LYS A 113 12.25 -17.27 -17.85
CA LYS A 113 13.05 -17.44 -19.06
C LYS A 113 13.25 -18.93 -19.42
N ARG A 114 13.51 -19.80 -18.42
CA ARG A 114 13.74 -21.24 -18.64
C ARG A 114 12.48 -21.97 -19.12
N TYR A 115 11.33 -21.62 -18.56
CA TYR A 115 10.06 -22.32 -18.79
C TYR A 115 9.11 -21.57 -19.74
N ASN A 116 9.58 -20.48 -20.35
CA ASN A 116 8.80 -19.62 -21.26
C ASN A 116 7.49 -19.10 -20.64
N ALA A 117 7.53 -18.79 -19.32
CA ALA A 117 6.42 -18.20 -18.61
C ALA A 117 6.45 -16.67 -18.72
N LYS A 118 5.29 -16.02 -18.64
CA LYS A 118 5.22 -14.57 -18.53
C LYS A 118 5.70 -14.11 -17.16
N LEU A 119 6.59 -13.13 -17.12
CA LEU A 119 7.07 -12.51 -15.90
C LEU A 119 6.36 -11.20 -15.67
N VAL A 120 5.80 -11.02 -14.48
CA VAL A 120 5.15 -9.79 -14.03
C VAL A 120 5.82 -9.35 -12.74
N TYR A 121 6.33 -8.11 -12.70
CA TYR A 121 6.84 -7.53 -11.46
C TYR A 121 5.85 -6.54 -10.87
N ARG A 122 5.64 -6.66 -9.55
CA ARG A 122 4.87 -5.71 -8.77
C ARG A 122 5.81 -4.92 -7.85
N THR A 123 5.76 -3.59 -7.93
CA THR A 123 6.51 -2.71 -7.05
C THR A 123 5.64 -1.63 -6.40
N SER A 124 5.89 -1.40 -5.12
CA SER A 124 5.28 -0.32 -4.34
C SER A 124 6.33 0.69 -3.84
N GLN A 125 7.60 0.46 -4.14
CA GLN A 125 8.69 1.25 -3.60
C GLN A 125 8.79 2.61 -4.28
N THR A 126 8.66 3.67 -3.47
CA THR A 126 8.74 5.07 -3.92
C THR A 126 10.07 5.72 -3.54
N ILE A 127 10.88 5.09 -2.68
CA ILE A 127 12.08 5.67 -2.10
C ILE A 127 13.32 5.01 -2.69
N GLU A 128 14.35 5.81 -2.94
CA GLU A 128 15.69 5.33 -3.34
C GLU A 128 16.46 4.65 -2.19
N GLY A 129 15.78 4.01 -1.26
CA GLY A 129 16.23 3.69 0.09
C GLY A 129 17.26 2.59 0.27
N PHE A 130 17.89 2.00 -0.77
CA PHE A 130 18.81 0.87 -0.54
C PHE A 130 20.11 0.88 -1.32
N TYR A 131 20.39 1.90 -2.09
CA TYR A 131 21.74 2.06 -2.60
C TYR A 131 22.58 2.89 -1.60
N LEU A 132 22.96 2.27 -0.48
CA LEU A 132 23.82 2.87 0.54
C LEU A 132 25.18 3.31 -0.04
N PHE A 133 25.57 2.73 -1.18
CA PHE A 133 26.78 3.13 -1.91
C PHE A 133 26.45 3.40 -3.36
N LYS A 134 26.81 4.58 -3.85
CA LYS A 134 26.70 4.96 -5.26
C LYS A 134 27.35 3.94 -6.22
N LEU A 135 28.41 3.25 -5.78
CA LEU A 135 29.13 2.23 -6.57
C LEU A 135 28.30 0.98 -6.85
N THR A 136 27.51 0.50 -5.89
CA THR A 136 26.72 -0.73 -6.06
C THR A 136 25.62 -0.58 -7.12
N LYS A 137 25.16 0.64 -7.37
CA LYS A 137 24.26 0.96 -8.46
C LYS A 137 24.82 0.50 -9.82
N TYR A 138 26.09 0.72 -10.07
CA TYR A 138 26.72 0.37 -11.35
C TYR A 138 26.88 -1.14 -11.55
N ILE A 139 27.01 -1.91 -10.46
CA ILE A 139 27.14 -3.37 -10.51
C ILE A 139 25.77 -4.04 -10.62
N ILE A 140 24.77 -3.60 -9.84
CA ILE A 140 23.48 -4.29 -9.70
C ILE A 140 22.50 -3.89 -10.80
N VAL A 141 22.45 -2.62 -11.18
CA VAL A 141 21.51 -2.12 -12.19
C VAL A 141 21.56 -2.90 -13.50
N PRO A 142 22.71 -3.30 -14.06
CA PRO A 142 22.73 -4.10 -15.29
C PRO A 142 22.03 -5.45 -15.17
N PHE A 143 22.17 -6.13 -14.01
CA PHE A 143 21.49 -7.43 -13.77
C PHE A 143 19.99 -7.26 -13.55
N VAL A 144 19.62 -6.30 -12.73
CA VAL A 144 18.22 -5.97 -12.44
C VAL A 144 17.51 -5.49 -13.69
N LYS A 145 18.19 -4.68 -14.50
CA LYS A 145 17.67 -4.19 -15.78
C LYS A 145 17.30 -5.34 -16.73
N LYS A 146 18.13 -6.39 -16.83
CA LYS A 146 17.81 -7.57 -17.65
C LYS A 146 16.48 -8.22 -17.24
N ALA A 147 16.22 -8.30 -15.92
CA ALA A 147 14.99 -8.85 -15.39
C ALA A 147 13.78 -7.93 -15.69
N TYR A 148 13.95 -6.62 -15.52
CA TYR A 148 12.94 -5.64 -15.89
C TYR A 148 12.65 -5.63 -17.39
N ASP A 149 13.67 -5.70 -18.25
CA ASP A 149 13.51 -5.67 -19.71
C ASP A 149 12.81 -6.95 -20.21
N TYR A 150 13.06 -8.11 -19.60
CA TYR A 150 12.41 -9.37 -19.90
C TYR A 150 10.93 -9.39 -19.45
N ALA A 151 10.60 -8.74 -18.33
CA ALA A 151 9.25 -8.76 -17.80
C ALA A 151 8.22 -8.30 -18.83
N SER A 152 7.14 -9.06 -18.97
CA SER A 152 6.01 -8.76 -19.87
C SER A 152 5.19 -7.58 -19.39
N CYS A 153 5.14 -7.38 -18.06
CA CYS A 153 4.40 -6.30 -17.43
C CYS A 153 5.07 -5.85 -16.11
N LEU A 154 5.01 -4.56 -15.84
CA LEU A 154 5.44 -3.93 -14.59
C LEU A 154 4.22 -3.28 -13.94
N LEU A 155 3.87 -3.72 -12.74
CA LEU A 155 2.73 -3.26 -11.98
C LEU A 155 3.20 -2.32 -10.86
N PHE A 156 2.64 -1.13 -10.81
CA PHE A 156 2.95 -0.12 -9.81
C PHE A 156 1.75 0.17 -8.93
N THR A 157 1.97 0.34 -7.64
CA THR A 157 0.90 0.72 -6.70
C THR A 157 0.60 2.22 -6.73
N ASN A 158 1.53 3.02 -7.26
CA ASN A 158 1.37 4.45 -7.44
C ASN A 158 2.31 4.97 -8.55
N PRO A 159 2.07 6.18 -9.12
CA PRO A 159 2.89 6.75 -10.18
C PRO A 159 4.35 7.00 -9.80
N GLN A 160 4.64 7.33 -8.52
CA GLN A 160 6.03 7.56 -8.12
C GLN A 160 6.87 6.29 -8.12
N ALA A 161 6.27 5.13 -7.83
CA ALA A 161 6.96 3.86 -7.98
C ALA A 161 7.35 3.63 -9.45
N GLU A 162 6.50 4.03 -10.39
CA GLU A 162 6.79 4.01 -11.82
C GLU A 162 7.92 4.99 -12.17
N GLU A 163 7.78 6.27 -11.80
CA GLU A 163 8.79 7.32 -12.04
C GLU A 163 10.16 6.93 -11.49
N ARG A 164 10.19 6.31 -10.29
CA ARG A 164 11.43 5.82 -9.70
C ARG A 164 12.11 4.76 -10.57
N VAL A 165 11.37 3.80 -11.12
CA VAL A 165 11.94 2.77 -11.99
C VAL A 165 12.57 3.38 -13.25
N PHE A 166 11.92 4.42 -13.81
CA PHE A 166 12.48 5.17 -14.95
C PHE A 166 13.68 6.02 -14.57
N SER A 167 13.64 6.74 -13.46
CA SER A 167 14.75 7.59 -12.99
C SER A 167 16.01 6.79 -12.69
N LEU A 168 15.86 5.54 -12.27
CA LEU A 168 16.97 4.60 -12.07
C LEU A 168 17.45 3.93 -13.37
N GLY A 169 16.80 4.19 -14.50
CA GLY A 169 17.15 3.59 -15.78
C GLY A 169 16.90 2.07 -15.86
N LEU A 170 16.04 1.53 -14.99
CA LEU A 170 15.77 0.08 -14.92
C LEU A 170 14.96 -0.43 -16.10
N THR A 171 14.19 0.42 -16.74
CA THR A 171 13.56 0.17 -18.05
C THR A 171 13.30 1.49 -18.77
N LYS A 172 13.20 1.42 -20.11
CA LYS A 172 12.77 2.54 -20.97
C LYS A 172 11.40 2.31 -21.59
N ASN A 173 10.84 1.11 -21.44
CA ASN A 173 9.60 0.71 -22.09
C ASN A 173 8.36 1.02 -21.22
N LYS A 174 7.72 2.16 -21.48
CA LYS A 174 6.49 2.56 -20.81
C LYS A 174 5.28 1.68 -21.15
N ASN A 175 5.26 1.05 -22.33
CA ASN A 175 4.09 0.30 -22.80
C ASN A 175 3.75 -0.93 -21.94
N LYS A 176 4.74 -1.44 -21.19
CA LYS A 176 4.51 -2.55 -20.25
C LYS A 176 4.24 -2.12 -18.81
N CYS A 177 4.21 -0.83 -18.53
CA CYS A 177 3.97 -0.26 -17.21
C CYS A 177 2.48 -0.02 -16.99
N ILE A 178 1.97 -0.42 -15.82
CA ILE A 178 0.57 -0.22 -15.43
C ILE A 178 0.52 0.21 -13.98
N VAL A 179 -0.03 1.38 -13.72
CA VAL A 179 -0.35 1.81 -12.35
C VAL A 179 -1.71 1.25 -11.96
N ILE A 180 -1.72 0.22 -11.11
CA ILE A 180 -2.95 -0.47 -10.70
C ILE A 180 -3.57 0.11 -9.43
N GLY A 181 -2.77 0.74 -8.57
CA GLY A 181 -3.19 1.24 -7.25
C GLY A 181 -3.27 0.15 -6.18
N HIS A 182 -3.66 0.58 -4.98
CA HIS A 182 -3.98 -0.34 -3.88
C HIS A 182 -5.45 -0.74 -3.95
N ALA A 183 -5.72 -2.04 -4.02
CA ALA A 183 -7.09 -2.54 -3.98
C ALA A 183 -7.77 -2.22 -2.63
N THR A 184 -9.04 -1.86 -2.70
CA THR A 184 -9.85 -1.52 -1.53
C THR A 184 -11.09 -2.41 -1.49
N ASP A 185 -11.32 -3.05 -0.36
CA ASP A 185 -12.54 -3.82 -0.13
C ASP A 185 -13.72 -2.89 0.15
N THR A 186 -14.37 -2.46 -0.92
CA THR A 186 -15.54 -1.55 -0.84
C THR A 186 -16.81 -2.22 -0.30
N LYS A 187 -16.79 -3.54 -0.04
CA LYS A 187 -17.88 -4.27 0.63
C LYS A 187 -17.76 -4.17 2.14
N THR A 188 -16.53 -4.28 2.67
CA THR A 188 -16.24 -4.05 4.09
C THR A 188 -16.20 -2.56 4.39
N PHE A 189 -15.43 -1.77 3.63
CA PHE A 189 -15.32 -0.32 3.79
C PHE A 189 -16.42 0.39 2.98
N ARG A 190 -17.55 0.63 3.65
CA ARG A 190 -18.72 1.29 3.07
C ARG A 190 -19.39 2.17 4.11
N PRO A 191 -20.26 3.11 3.71
CA PRO A 191 -21.10 3.82 4.65
C PRO A 191 -21.98 2.86 5.45
N LEU A 192 -21.93 2.98 6.77
CA LEU A 192 -22.73 2.23 7.73
C LEU A 192 -23.61 3.20 8.52
N LYS A 193 -24.81 2.78 8.87
CA LYS A 193 -25.64 3.52 9.83
C LYS A 193 -25.05 3.29 11.23
N VAL A 194 -24.32 4.25 11.73
CA VAL A 194 -23.74 4.23 13.08
C VAL A 194 -24.27 5.41 13.89
N LYS A 195 -24.60 5.19 15.17
CA LYS A 195 -25.00 6.28 16.05
C LYS A 195 -23.78 7.10 16.44
N LYS A 196 -23.83 8.42 16.23
CA LYS A 196 -22.79 9.31 16.70
C LYS A 196 -22.85 9.40 18.22
N ILE A 197 -21.73 9.23 18.90
CA ILE A 197 -21.65 9.08 20.36
C ILE A 197 -21.51 10.44 21.06
N LYS A 198 -21.02 11.47 20.34
CA LYS A 198 -20.68 12.80 20.91
C LYS A 198 -20.91 13.93 19.92
N ASP A 199 -21.14 15.14 20.42
CA ASP A 199 -21.31 16.34 19.59
C ASP A 199 -19.98 16.95 19.11
N ASN A 200 -18.82 16.45 19.59
CA ASN A 200 -17.52 16.91 19.12
C ASN A 200 -17.17 16.30 17.75
N ALA A 201 -16.28 16.97 17.01
CA ALA A 201 -15.76 16.43 15.76
C ALA A 201 -14.69 15.36 16.05
N ILE A 202 -14.86 14.17 15.46
CA ILE A 202 -13.90 13.06 15.58
C ILE A 202 -13.02 13.06 14.34
N LEU A 203 -11.74 13.42 14.52
CA LEU A 203 -10.69 13.28 13.52
C LEU A 203 -10.09 11.88 13.64
N LEU A 204 -9.94 11.17 12.54
CA LEU A 204 -9.37 9.83 12.52
C LEU A 204 -8.07 9.80 11.72
N SER A 205 -7.04 9.17 12.28
CA SER A 205 -5.81 8.83 11.56
C SER A 205 -5.48 7.36 11.74
N VAL A 206 -5.15 6.66 10.64
CA VAL A 206 -4.89 5.22 10.62
C VAL A 206 -3.53 4.95 10.00
N GLY A 207 -2.71 4.18 10.71
CA GLY A 207 -1.39 3.78 10.22
C GLY A 207 -0.44 3.38 11.34
N GLY A 208 0.69 2.74 10.97
CA GLY A 208 1.73 2.41 11.93
C GLY A 208 2.26 3.66 12.66
N LEU A 209 2.51 3.54 13.96
CA LEU A 209 3.00 4.64 14.77
C LEU A 209 4.52 4.81 14.60
N TYR A 210 4.91 5.30 13.42
CA TYR A 210 6.27 5.64 13.02
C TYR A 210 6.35 7.14 12.70
N LYS A 211 7.51 7.77 12.91
CA LYS A 211 7.71 9.22 12.71
C LYS A 211 7.23 9.66 11.32
N ILE A 212 7.54 8.86 10.29
CA ILE A 212 7.22 9.14 8.88
C ILE A 212 5.72 9.21 8.59
N LYS A 213 4.87 8.56 9.41
CA LYS A 213 3.40 8.58 9.25
C LYS A 213 2.77 9.91 9.69
N GLY A 214 3.56 10.80 10.31
CA GLY A 214 3.17 12.19 10.55
C GLY A 214 2.11 12.42 11.63
N HIS A 215 1.76 11.41 12.44
CA HIS A 215 0.76 11.58 13.52
C HIS A 215 1.08 12.73 14.46
N HIS A 216 2.37 13.05 14.67
CA HIS A 216 2.80 14.20 15.46
C HIS A 216 2.38 15.55 14.84
N LEU A 217 2.30 15.64 13.51
CA LEU A 217 1.81 16.83 12.80
C LEU A 217 0.30 16.99 12.99
N ILE A 218 -0.43 15.87 12.97
CA ILE A 218 -1.88 15.88 13.22
C ILE A 218 -2.21 16.29 14.65
N ILE A 219 -1.45 15.82 15.65
CA ILE A 219 -1.59 16.25 17.06
C ILE A 219 -1.35 17.76 17.17
N LYS A 220 -0.31 18.29 16.51
CA LYS A 220 -0.05 19.71 16.46
C LYS A 220 -1.17 20.52 15.79
N SER A 221 -1.75 19.97 14.71
CA SER A 221 -2.90 20.59 14.05
C SER A 221 -4.15 20.57 14.94
N LEU A 222 -4.39 19.49 15.68
CA LEU A 222 -5.47 19.39 16.64
C LEU A 222 -5.36 20.50 17.72
N LYS A 223 -4.16 20.72 18.27
CA LYS A 223 -3.96 21.82 19.24
C LYS A 223 -4.39 23.16 18.65
N ARG A 224 -3.97 23.48 17.42
CA ARG A 224 -4.38 24.73 16.75
C ARG A 224 -5.89 24.82 16.52
N ILE A 225 -6.56 23.69 16.26
CA ILE A 225 -8.01 23.62 16.11
C ILE A 225 -8.69 23.94 17.44
N ILE A 226 -8.21 23.34 18.54
CA ILE A 226 -8.73 23.58 19.89
C ILE A 226 -8.49 25.03 20.32
N ASP A 227 -7.29 25.60 20.07
CA ASP A 227 -6.97 27.00 20.40
C ASP A 227 -7.84 28.01 19.66
N LYS A 228 -8.39 27.62 18.51
CA LYS A 228 -9.39 28.41 17.76
C LYS A 228 -10.82 28.19 18.26
N GLY A 229 -11.02 27.51 19.39
CA GLY A 229 -12.32 27.27 20.01
C GLY A 229 -13.15 26.14 19.44
N TYR A 230 -12.59 25.30 18.54
CA TYR A 230 -13.32 24.16 17.98
C TYR A 230 -13.24 22.94 18.89
N ASN A 231 -14.38 22.28 19.13
CA ASN A 231 -14.43 21.06 19.92
C ASN A 231 -14.14 19.84 19.01
N ALA A 232 -12.92 19.34 19.08
CA ALA A 232 -12.46 18.18 18.31
C ALA A 232 -11.68 17.20 19.18
N GLU A 233 -11.70 15.92 18.81
CA GLU A 233 -10.81 14.89 19.35
C GLU A 233 -10.16 14.11 18.20
N LEU A 234 -8.97 13.57 18.46
CA LEU A 234 -8.21 12.79 17.50
C LEU A 234 -8.14 11.32 17.94
N TRP A 235 -8.64 10.44 17.09
CA TRP A 235 -8.49 9.00 17.25
C TRP A 235 -7.37 8.51 16.34
N ILE A 236 -6.42 7.76 16.93
CA ILE A 236 -5.27 7.19 16.20
C ILE A 236 -5.36 5.68 16.30
N VAL A 237 -5.49 5.02 15.13
CA VAL A 237 -5.51 3.55 15.02
C VAL A 237 -4.17 3.09 14.47
N GLY A 238 -3.54 2.15 15.18
CA GLY A 238 -2.28 1.54 14.82
C GLY A 238 -1.35 1.36 16.02
N GLU A 239 -0.21 0.75 15.76
CA GLU A 239 0.85 0.48 16.73
C GLU A 239 2.21 0.83 16.17
N GLY A 240 3.21 1.01 17.04
CA GLY A 240 4.57 1.28 16.65
C GLY A 240 5.39 1.97 17.74
N TYR A 241 6.70 2.00 17.55
CA TYR A 241 7.67 2.50 18.54
C TYR A 241 7.48 3.99 18.90
N TYR A 242 6.80 4.76 18.05
CA TYR A 242 6.64 6.20 18.21
C TYR A 242 5.46 6.58 19.14
N LYS A 243 4.66 5.60 19.63
CA LYS A 243 3.49 5.83 20.49
C LYS A 243 3.82 6.66 21.75
N LYS A 244 4.92 6.29 22.46
CA LYS A 244 5.34 7.01 23.67
C LYS A 244 5.63 8.49 23.41
N GLN A 245 6.29 8.80 22.28
CA GLN A 245 6.60 10.17 21.87
C GLN A 245 5.32 10.97 21.52
N LEU A 246 4.36 10.33 20.84
CA LEU A 246 3.09 10.96 20.51
C LEU A 246 2.28 11.28 21.78
N SER A 247 2.22 10.37 22.74
CA SER A 247 1.56 10.62 24.04
C SER A 247 2.22 11.75 24.82
N ARG A 248 3.57 11.78 24.88
CA ARG A 248 4.31 12.87 25.50
C ARG A 248 4.03 14.22 24.82
N LEU A 249 3.92 14.22 23.49
CA LEU A 249 3.60 15.42 22.72
C LEU A 249 2.19 15.94 23.07
N ALA A 250 1.19 15.08 23.14
CA ALA A 250 -0.17 15.44 23.50
C ALA A 250 -0.23 16.02 24.93
N LYS A 251 0.48 15.39 25.89
CA LYS A 251 0.60 15.88 27.28
C LYS A 251 1.30 17.24 27.35
N LYS A 252 2.45 17.39 26.66
CA LYS A 252 3.19 18.67 26.61
C LYS A 252 2.30 19.82 26.14
N TRP A 253 1.32 19.58 25.31
CA TRP A 253 0.43 20.60 24.75
C TRP A 253 -0.92 20.68 25.46
N GLY A 254 -1.11 19.95 26.58
CA GLY A 254 -2.33 19.97 27.40
C GLY A 254 -3.58 19.46 26.69
N ILE A 255 -3.40 18.55 25.72
CA ILE A 255 -4.51 17.98 24.93
C ILE A 255 -4.57 16.45 24.98
N GLU A 256 -3.95 15.82 25.97
CA GLU A 256 -3.93 14.36 26.13
C GLU A 256 -5.33 13.74 26.23
N SER A 257 -6.28 14.42 26.87
CA SER A 257 -7.68 14.00 26.96
C SER A 257 -8.42 14.01 25.60
N LYS A 258 -7.90 14.76 24.63
CA LYS A 258 -8.43 14.89 23.27
C LYS A 258 -7.77 13.96 22.25
N VAL A 259 -6.75 13.17 22.65
CA VAL A 259 -6.04 12.22 21.77
C VAL A 259 -6.22 10.79 22.27
N LYS A 260 -6.87 9.93 21.47
CA LYS A 260 -7.11 8.54 21.80
C LYS A 260 -6.31 7.61 20.93
N PHE A 261 -5.52 6.71 21.54
CA PHE A 261 -4.80 5.64 20.86
C PHE A 261 -5.60 4.36 20.96
N LEU A 262 -6.17 3.91 19.84
CA LEU A 262 -7.09 2.77 19.79
C LEU A 262 -6.40 1.41 19.56
N GLY A 263 -5.05 1.40 19.38
CA GLY A 263 -4.31 0.19 19.03
C GLY A 263 -4.57 -0.29 17.61
N LYS A 264 -4.05 -1.48 17.28
CA LYS A 264 -4.31 -2.15 15.99
C LYS A 264 -5.75 -2.69 15.97
N LYS A 265 -6.42 -2.59 14.82
CA LYS A 265 -7.82 -3.01 14.62
C LYS A 265 -7.97 -3.89 13.41
N GLY A 266 -8.86 -4.87 13.48
CA GLY A 266 -9.27 -5.67 12.32
C GLY A 266 -10.13 -4.86 11.34
N HIS A 267 -10.28 -5.33 10.11
CA HIS A 267 -10.95 -4.57 9.03
C HIS A 267 -12.40 -4.21 9.36
N GLU A 268 -13.17 -5.11 9.96
CA GLU A 268 -14.58 -4.83 10.30
C GLU A 268 -14.73 -3.79 11.42
N GLU A 269 -13.90 -3.90 12.46
CA GLU A 269 -13.86 -2.92 13.54
C GLU A 269 -13.36 -1.57 13.00
N LEU A 270 -12.34 -1.60 12.14
CA LEU A 270 -11.81 -0.41 11.50
C LEU A 270 -12.86 0.28 10.61
N ALA A 271 -13.67 -0.49 9.86
CA ALA A 271 -14.77 0.06 9.09
C ALA A 271 -15.81 0.78 9.97
N LYS A 272 -16.13 0.24 11.16
CA LYS A 272 -17.00 0.91 12.14
C LYS A 272 -16.36 2.22 12.63
N ILE A 273 -15.06 2.22 12.94
CA ILE A 273 -14.32 3.39 13.41
C ILE A 273 -14.30 4.48 12.32
N TYR A 274 -14.05 4.14 11.05
CA TYR A 274 -14.19 5.09 9.93
C TYR A 274 -15.58 5.71 9.92
N ASN A 275 -16.63 4.90 10.09
CA ASN A 275 -18.00 5.39 10.02
C ASN A 275 -18.41 6.28 11.22
N ILE A 276 -17.85 6.06 12.41
CA ILE A 276 -18.05 6.91 13.58
C ILE A 276 -17.33 8.27 13.42
N SER A 277 -16.16 8.30 12.75
CA SER A 277 -15.38 9.52 12.56
C SER A 277 -16.06 10.51 11.63
N ASP A 278 -15.73 11.79 11.77
CA ASP A 278 -16.24 12.87 10.91
C ASP A 278 -15.29 13.16 9.73
N ILE A 279 -13.97 13.19 10.00
CA ILE A 279 -12.94 13.56 9.01
C ILE A 279 -11.75 12.61 9.17
N PHE A 280 -11.28 12.07 8.07
CA PHE A 280 -10.03 11.33 8.05
C PHE A 280 -8.85 12.26 7.74
N VAL A 281 -7.74 12.11 8.48
CA VAL A 281 -6.55 12.95 8.33
C VAL A 281 -5.30 12.10 8.13
N LEU A 282 -4.55 12.38 7.06
CA LEU A 282 -3.26 11.75 6.78
C LEU A 282 -2.16 12.82 6.67
N ALA A 283 -1.10 12.67 7.47
CA ALA A 283 0.08 13.53 7.41
C ALA A 283 1.37 12.77 7.01
N ASN A 284 1.22 11.62 6.35
CA ASN A 284 2.36 10.86 5.84
C ASN A 284 3.10 11.68 4.80
N TYR A 285 4.40 11.90 5.00
CA TYR A 285 5.19 12.75 4.11
C TYR A 285 6.04 11.97 3.09
N GLN A 286 5.87 10.66 3.01
CA GLN A 286 6.47 9.85 1.93
C GLN A 286 5.46 9.58 0.83
N GLU A 287 4.36 8.90 1.15
CA GLU A 287 3.41 8.41 0.16
C GLU A 287 1.98 8.36 0.71
N ILE A 288 1.01 8.38 -0.20
CA ILE A 288 -0.38 8.11 0.13
C ILE A 288 -0.54 6.65 0.59
N THR A 289 -1.40 6.41 1.56
CA THR A 289 -1.57 5.07 2.13
C THR A 289 -2.95 4.50 1.82
N PRO A 290 -3.12 3.16 1.82
CA PRO A 290 -4.42 2.51 1.62
C PRO A 290 -5.51 3.00 2.57
N ALA A 291 -5.14 3.50 3.76
CA ALA A 291 -6.10 4.05 4.73
C ALA A 291 -6.91 5.23 4.19
N VAL A 292 -6.37 6.02 3.26
CA VAL A 292 -7.12 7.09 2.57
C VAL A 292 -8.21 6.49 1.71
N ASN A 293 -7.89 5.43 0.95
CA ASN A 293 -8.87 4.73 0.11
C ASN A 293 -10.00 4.14 0.97
N GLU A 294 -9.67 3.55 2.12
CA GLU A 294 -10.63 2.98 3.06
C GLU A 294 -11.57 4.05 3.64
N ALA A 295 -11.01 5.20 4.06
CA ALA A 295 -11.77 6.34 4.54
C ALA A 295 -12.73 6.88 3.46
N MET A 296 -12.21 7.11 2.25
CA MET A 296 -13.02 7.57 1.12
C MET A 296 -14.09 6.52 0.74
N ALA A 297 -13.77 5.21 0.78
CA ALA A 297 -14.73 4.14 0.55
C ALA A 297 -15.85 4.14 1.59
N CYS A 298 -15.56 4.47 2.85
CA CYS A 298 -16.56 4.68 3.90
C CYS A 298 -17.35 6.00 3.75
N GLY A 299 -17.10 6.78 2.70
CA GLY A 299 -17.77 8.07 2.46
C GLY A 299 -17.33 9.14 3.46
N LYS A 300 -16.08 9.12 3.90
CA LYS A 300 -15.52 10.17 4.76
C LYS A 300 -14.81 11.24 3.94
N PRO A 301 -15.00 12.52 4.29
CA PRO A 301 -14.16 13.58 3.74
C PRO A 301 -12.74 13.40 4.30
N VAL A 302 -11.74 13.63 3.45
CA VAL A 302 -10.33 13.42 3.81
C VAL A 302 -9.55 14.73 3.73
N VAL A 303 -8.62 14.92 4.67
CA VAL A 303 -7.56 15.92 4.60
C VAL A 303 -6.23 15.18 4.55
N VAL A 304 -5.48 15.36 3.47
CA VAL A 304 -4.18 14.72 3.28
C VAL A 304 -3.09 15.76 3.15
N MET A 305 -1.91 15.50 3.69
CA MET A 305 -0.75 16.32 3.42
C MET A 305 -0.17 15.99 2.04
N GLU A 306 0.40 16.99 1.35
CA GLU A 306 1.11 16.78 0.09
C GLU A 306 2.21 15.74 0.26
N CYS A 307 2.10 14.64 -0.49
CA CYS A 307 3.00 13.48 -0.41
C CYS A 307 2.97 12.69 -1.71
N GLY A 308 3.85 11.72 -1.79
CA GLY A 308 3.97 10.83 -2.92
C GLY A 308 2.69 10.08 -3.30
N GLY A 309 2.31 10.07 -4.60
CA GLY A 309 1.12 9.38 -5.12
C GLY A 309 -0.21 10.02 -4.74
N ARG A 310 -0.20 11.15 -4.07
CA ARG A 310 -1.41 11.84 -3.64
C ARG A 310 -2.37 12.09 -4.82
N ASN A 311 -1.88 12.64 -5.92
CA ASN A 311 -2.67 12.95 -7.11
C ASN A 311 -3.40 11.74 -7.71
N PHE A 312 -2.91 10.55 -7.47
CA PHE A 312 -3.53 9.32 -7.97
C PHE A 312 -4.78 8.91 -7.17
N VAL A 313 -4.81 9.22 -5.87
CA VAL A 313 -5.93 8.90 -4.96
C VAL A 313 -6.81 10.12 -4.70
N VAL A 314 -6.21 11.28 -4.50
CA VAL A 314 -6.86 12.57 -4.31
C VAL A 314 -6.40 13.51 -5.43
N PRO A 315 -7.01 13.45 -6.63
CA PRO A 315 -6.54 14.19 -7.80
C PRO A 315 -6.56 15.72 -7.58
N ASP A 316 -7.63 16.22 -6.98
CA ASP A 316 -7.83 17.62 -6.65
C ASP A 316 -8.68 17.78 -5.37
N GLU A 317 -8.89 19.01 -4.91
CA GLU A 317 -9.63 19.32 -3.68
C GLU A 317 -11.11 18.94 -3.70
N SER A 318 -11.68 18.60 -4.86
CA SER A 318 -13.06 18.06 -4.93
C SER A 318 -13.18 16.60 -4.49
N TYR A 319 -12.05 15.88 -4.36
CA TYR A 319 -11.97 14.52 -3.84
C TYR A 319 -11.48 14.44 -2.40
N GLY A 320 -10.78 15.48 -1.91
CA GLY A 320 -10.22 15.58 -0.57
C GLY A 320 -9.36 16.83 -0.45
N LEU A 321 -9.35 17.50 0.70
CA LEU A 321 -8.55 18.69 0.87
C LEU A 321 -7.06 18.32 1.04
N VAL A 322 -6.17 19.12 0.43
CA VAL A 322 -4.73 18.88 0.42
C VAL A 322 -4.03 19.98 1.20
N ALA A 323 -3.38 19.60 2.28
CA ALA A 323 -2.57 20.50 3.07
C ALA A 323 -1.13 20.57 2.53
N ARG A 324 -0.53 21.73 2.56
CA ARG A 324 0.87 21.95 2.18
C ARG A 324 1.79 21.09 3.07
N ARG A 325 2.88 20.63 2.47
CA ARG A 325 3.84 19.74 3.15
C ARG A 325 4.41 20.41 4.40
N PHE A 326 4.31 19.71 5.55
CA PHE A 326 4.74 20.17 6.88
C PHE A 326 4.05 21.43 7.41
N ASP A 327 3.04 21.96 6.75
CA ASP A 327 2.28 23.12 7.20
C ASP A 327 1.12 22.72 8.11
N ILE A 328 1.38 22.82 9.42
CA ILE A 328 0.39 22.50 10.47
C ILE A 328 -0.78 23.49 10.44
N GLY A 329 -0.52 24.75 10.08
CA GLY A 329 -1.54 25.80 10.02
C GLY A 329 -2.52 25.55 8.88
N ASP A 330 -2.00 25.22 7.70
CA ASP A 330 -2.81 24.90 6.53
C ASP A 330 -3.64 23.63 6.78
N MET A 331 -3.02 22.58 7.37
CA MET A 331 -3.74 21.36 7.73
C MET A 331 -4.89 21.65 8.72
N ALA A 332 -4.65 22.43 9.75
CA ALA A 332 -5.70 22.83 10.71
C ALA A 332 -6.80 23.63 10.02
N GLY A 333 -6.45 24.57 9.13
CA GLY A 333 -7.41 25.34 8.31
C GLY A 333 -8.30 24.46 7.45
N LYS A 334 -7.71 23.49 6.72
CA LYS A 334 -8.45 22.53 5.88
C LYS A 334 -9.41 21.66 6.70
N ILE A 335 -8.99 21.22 7.91
CA ILE A 335 -9.85 20.46 8.82
C ILE A 335 -11.02 21.33 9.29
N ILE A 336 -10.76 22.57 9.73
CA ILE A 336 -11.80 23.52 10.16
C ILE A 336 -12.80 23.79 9.04
N THR A 337 -12.34 23.94 7.80
CA THR A 337 -13.22 24.11 6.64
C THR A 337 -14.25 22.98 6.53
N LEU A 338 -13.82 21.72 6.68
CA LEU A 338 -14.73 20.56 6.64
C LEU A 338 -15.62 20.45 7.90
N MET A 339 -15.13 20.91 9.06
CA MET A 339 -15.94 20.95 10.29
C MET A 339 -17.08 21.96 10.17
N ARG A 340 -16.82 23.15 9.59
CA ARG A 340 -17.78 24.25 9.45
C ARG A 340 -18.76 24.02 8.32
N ASN A 341 -18.32 23.45 7.21
CA ASN A 341 -19.13 23.34 6.00
C ASN A 341 -19.48 21.88 5.68
N LYS A 342 -20.57 21.40 6.29
CA LYS A 342 -21.06 20.03 6.11
C LYS A 342 -21.48 19.73 4.66
N PHE A 343 -21.92 20.74 3.90
CA PHE A 343 -22.29 20.59 2.49
C PHE A 343 -21.05 20.30 1.62
N ILE A 344 -19.97 21.07 1.79
CA ILE A 344 -18.70 20.82 1.10
C ILE A 344 -18.13 19.45 1.52
N ALA A 345 -18.11 19.16 2.81
CA ALA A 345 -17.65 17.87 3.34
C ALA A 345 -18.41 16.68 2.71
N GLY A 346 -19.73 16.80 2.59
CA GLY A 346 -20.59 15.79 1.96
C GLY A 346 -20.33 15.62 0.44
N LYS A 347 -20.14 16.72 -0.29
CA LYS A 347 -19.76 16.67 -1.71
C LYS A 347 -18.42 15.97 -1.94
N ILE A 348 -17.40 16.35 -1.18
CA ILE A 348 -16.06 15.74 -1.24
C ILE A 348 -16.15 14.25 -0.92
N ALA A 349 -16.84 13.88 0.15
CA ALA A 349 -17.02 12.50 0.57
C ALA A 349 -17.71 11.64 -0.50
N LYS A 350 -18.79 12.15 -1.13
CA LYS A 350 -19.52 11.46 -2.19
C LYS A 350 -18.64 11.25 -3.43
N LYS A 351 -17.95 12.30 -3.87
CA LYS A 351 -17.07 12.23 -5.05
C LYS A 351 -15.87 11.32 -4.78
N GLY A 352 -15.26 11.43 -3.60
CA GLY A 352 -14.16 10.57 -3.16
C GLY A 352 -14.55 9.09 -3.16
N ARG A 353 -15.70 8.74 -2.56
CA ARG A 353 -16.19 7.36 -2.58
C ARG A 353 -16.42 6.83 -3.99
N SER A 354 -17.07 7.62 -4.86
CA SER A 354 -17.29 7.23 -6.26
C SER A 354 -15.97 6.94 -6.98
N HIS A 355 -14.95 7.76 -6.75
CA HIS A 355 -13.61 7.58 -7.30
C HIS A 355 -12.96 6.25 -6.85
N ILE A 356 -13.05 5.92 -5.56
CA ILE A 356 -12.49 4.66 -5.04
C ILE A 356 -13.21 3.46 -5.63
N ILE A 357 -14.54 3.46 -5.68
CA ILE A 357 -15.31 2.35 -6.27
C ILE A 357 -14.94 2.13 -7.73
N LYS A 358 -14.86 3.22 -8.51
CA LYS A 358 -14.60 3.18 -9.96
C LYS A 358 -13.18 2.72 -10.29
N ASN A 359 -12.18 3.06 -9.46
CA ASN A 359 -10.77 2.92 -9.85
C ASN A 359 -9.97 1.93 -9.00
N PHE A 360 -10.38 1.70 -7.73
CA PHE A 360 -9.59 0.98 -6.72
C PHE A 360 -10.35 -0.14 -6.01
N SER A 361 -11.63 -0.41 -6.36
CA SER A 361 -12.30 -1.59 -5.80
C SER A 361 -11.56 -2.88 -6.17
N ILE A 362 -11.74 -3.93 -5.37
CA ILE A 362 -11.13 -5.24 -5.61
C ILE A 362 -11.42 -5.71 -7.04
N GLU A 363 -12.66 -5.54 -7.49
CA GLU A 363 -13.11 -5.95 -8.82
C GLU A 363 -12.34 -5.19 -9.93
N LYS A 364 -12.18 -3.88 -9.78
CA LYS A 364 -11.48 -3.04 -10.76
C LYS A 364 -9.97 -3.31 -10.80
N VAL A 365 -9.35 -3.51 -9.64
CA VAL A 365 -7.94 -3.88 -9.59
C VAL A 365 -7.72 -5.28 -10.13
N ALA A 366 -8.62 -6.24 -9.87
CA ALA A 366 -8.58 -7.57 -10.43
C ALA A 366 -8.72 -7.56 -11.96
N GLU A 367 -9.59 -6.71 -12.51
CA GLU A 367 -9.73 -6.53 -13.96
C GLU A 367 -8.43 -5.99 -14.58
N LYS A 368 -7.82 -4.95 -13.99
CA LYS A 368 -6.53 -4.41 -14.45
C LYS A 368 -5.44 -5.47 -14.40
N LEU A 369 -5.39 -6.23 -13.30
CA LEU A 369 -4.41 -7.30 -13.11
C LEU A 369 -4.60 -8.42 -14.16
N TYR A 370 -5.81 -8.89 -14.36
CA TYR A 370 -6.11 -9.91 -15.38
C TYR A 370 -5.68 -9.46 -16.78
N LYS A 371 -6.02 -8.23 -17.16
CA LYS A 371 -5.59 -7.64 -18.44
C LYS A 371 -4.06 -7.60 -18.58
N SER A 372 -3.33 -7.40 -17.47
CA SER A 372 -1.86 -7.42 -17.50
C SER A 372 -1.31 -8.83 -17.80
N PHE A 373 -1.95 -9.86 -17.27
CA PHE A 373 -1.59 -11.25 -17.52
C PHE A 373 -1.90 -11.70 -18.96
N SER A 374 -2.97 -11.15 -19.54
CA SER A 374 -3.42 -11.48 -20.90
C SER A 374 -2.65 -10.74 -22.01
N ARG A 375 -1.93 -9.63 -21.69
CA ARG A 375 -1.16 -8.86 -22.67
C ARG A 375 -0.09 -9.75 -23.33
N GLY A 376 -0.06 -9.72 -24.66
CA GLY A 376 0.95 -10.43 -25.47
C GLY A 376 0.64 -11.90 -25.79
N ASN A 377 -0.52 -12.45 -25.39
CA ASN A 377 -1.02 -13.73 -25.89
C ASN A 377 -2.12 -13.51 -26.92
N LYS A 378 -1.91 -14.02 -28.15
CA LYS A 378 -2.95 -14.09 -29.18
C LYS A 378 -4.02 -15.16 -28.88
N ASN A 379 -3.86 -15.98 -27.82
CA ASN A 379 -4.66 -17.16 -27.50
C ASN A 379 -5.50 -17.06 -26.21
N PHE A 380 -5.75 -15.86 -25.65
CA PHE A 380 -6.69 -15.68 -24.54
C PHE A 380 -7.71 -14.59 -24.85
#